data_30ff6af8929f7602166c23828b1aadd9
#
_entry.id   30ff6af8929f7602166c23828b1aadd9
#
_cell.length_a   1.000
_cell.length_b   1.000
_cell.length_c   1.000
_cell.angle_alpha   90.00
_cell.angle_beta   90.00
_cell.angle_gamma   90.00
#
_symmetry.space_group_name_H-M   'P 1'
#
loop_
_entity.id
_entity.type
_entity.pdbx_description
1 polymer ?
#
loop_
_entity_poly.entity_id
_entity_poly.type
_entity_poly.pdbx_seq_one_letter_code
_entity_poly.pdbx_strand_id
1 'polypeptide(L)'
;NSAAIQLPVILIAAQVAPAEAGQLTMAMFAAQAPLSLIGTAISQAYLSRAPESLRQGQLGAFSVQVLGHLVRAGAGPLLAVGILAPLLFPLVFGAQWQRAGHLLSWMTPWFLLQFLAVPLSMALHVCSRQRAALMLQLGGLALRVGLVLLCLHWAQAWTAEVYALSGGVFYLAYLLVILWAVGA
;
A
#
# COMPACT_ATOMS: atom_id res chain seq x y z
N ASN A 1 -6.69 -8.27 -4.81
CA ASN A 1 -5.99 -7.58 -3.70
C ASN A 1 -6.90 -7.21 -2.52
N SER A 2 -8.20 -7.01 -2.77
CA SER A 2 -9.15 -6.64 -1.72
C SER A 2 -9.23 -7.66 -0.58
N ALA A 3 -9.22 -8.96 -0.88
CA ALA A 3 -9.22 -10.01 0.15
C ALA A 3 -7.98 -9.93 1.08
N ALA A 4 -6.81 -9.65 0.53
CA ALA A 4 -5.56 -9.52 1.30
C ALA A 4 -5.55 -8.29 2.24
N ILE A 5 -6.42 -7.33 1.98
CA ILE A 5 -6.60 -6.13 2.81
C ILE A 5 -7.72 -6.37 3.84
N GLN A 6 -8.84 -6.94 3.42
CA GLN A 6 -10.03 -7.05 4.28
C GLN A 6 -9.98 -8.22 5.27
N LEU A 7 -9.44 -9.39 4.88
CA LEU A 7 -9.37 -10.54 5.78
C LEU A 7 -8.65 -10.25 7.10
N PRO A 8 -7.45 -9.62 7.12
CA PRO A 8 -6.81 -9.24 8.37
C PRO A 8 -7.65 -8.29 9.23
N VAL A 9 -8.34 -7.33 8.62
CA VAL A 9 -9.22 -6.40 9.36
C VAL A 9 -10.38 -7.13 10.03
N ILE A 10 -10.98 -8.10 9.33
CA ILE A 10 -12.06 -8.95 9.88
C ILE A 10 -11.53 -9.79 11.05
N LEU A 11 -10.32 -10.36 10.93
CA LEU A 11 -9.70 -11.12 12.02
C LEU A 11 -9.43 -10.24 13.24
N ILE A 12 -8.95 -9.01 13.05
CA ILE A 12 -8.73 -8.03 14.12
C ILE A 12 -10.07 -7.68 14.78
N ALA A 13 -11.13 -7.45 13.99
CA ALA A 13 -12.46 -7.15 14.51
C ALA A 13 -13.02 -8.29 15.37
N ALA A 14 -12.80 -9.54 14.94
CA ALA A 14 -13.33 -10.72 15.61
C ALA A 14 -12.55 -11.12 16.87
N GLN A 15 -11.25 -10.85 16.94
CA GLN A 15 -10.37 -11.42 17.96
C GLN A 15 -9.67 -10.39 18.88
N VAL A 16 -9.52 -9.13 18.44
CA VAL A 16 -8.94 -8.07 19.28
C VAL A 16 -10.07 -7.23 19.88
N ALA A 17 -10.64 -6.35 19.09
CA ALA A 17 -11.78 -5.53 19.48
C ALA A 17 -12.42 -4.91 18.21
N PRO A 18 -13.77 -4.87 18.12
CA PRO A 18 -14.46 -4.17 17.03
C PRO A 18 -14.09 -2.69 16.92
N ALA A 19 -13.81 -2.04 18.06
CA ALA A 19 -13.38 -0.64 18.10
C ALA A 19 -12.02 -0.44 17.42
N GLU A 20 -11.04 -1.32 17.63
CA GLU A 20 -9.72 -1.25 17.00
C GLU A 20 -9.83 -1.44 15.47
N ALA A 21 -10.65 -2.37 15.02
CA ALA A 21 -10.93 -2.55 13.59
C ALA A 21 -11.61 -1.32 12.97
N GLY A 22 -12.47 -0.64 13.72
CA GLY A 22 -13.07 0.63 13.31
C GLY A 22 -12.03 1.73 13.13
N GLN A 23 -11.11 1.89 14.09
CA GLN A 23 -10.01 2.85 14.02
C GLN A 23 -9.09 2.56 12.81
N LEU A 24 -8.74 1.29 12.61
CA LEU A 24 -7.92 0.84 11.50
C LEU A 24 -8.62 1.12 10.15
N THR A 25 -9.89 0.80 10.03
CA THR A 25 -10.69 1.03 8.83
C THR A 25 -10.78 2.51 8.50
N MET A 26 -10.99 3.37 9.51
CA MET A 26 -11.02 4.83 9.33
C MET A 26 -9.68 5.37 8.84
N ALA A 27 -8.57 4.93 9.42
CA ALA A 27 -7.22 5.30 8.98
C ALA A 27 -6.97 4.90 7.52
N MET A 28 -7.35 3.66 7.15
CA MET A 28 -7.25 3.17 5.78
C MET A 28 -8.10 3.96 4.80
N PHE A 29 -9.35 4.23 5.15
CA PHE A 29 -10.27 4.94 4.27
C PHE A 29 -9.81 6.36 3.99
N ALA A 30 -9.35 7.09 5.01
CA ALA A 30 -8.87 8.45 4.88
C ALA A 30 -7.67 8.56 3.92
N ALA A 31 -6.76 7.57 3.91
CA ALA A 31 -5.60 7.56 3.03
C ALA A 31 -5.92 6.98 1.64
N GLN A 32 -6.69 5.89 1.56
CA GLN A 32 -6.91 5.17 0.30
C GLN A 32 -7.80 5.92 -0.69
N ALA A 33 -8.77 6.71 -0.21
CA ALA A 33 -9.66 7.45 -1.10
C ALA A 33 -8.90 8.40 -2.05
N PRO A 34 -8.07 9.34 -1.57
CA PRO A 34 -7.28 10.20 -2.46
C PRO A 34 -6.21 9.43 -3.26
N LEU A 35 -5.55 8.42 -2.63
CA LEU A 35 -4.53 7.64 -3.29
C LEU A 35 -5.08 6.81 -4.46
N SER A 36 -6.28 6.28 -4.35
CA SER A 36 -6.90 5.50 -5.42
C SER A 36 -7.22 6.35 -6.65
N LEU A 37 -7.71 7.57 -6.45
CA LEU A 37 -8.01 8.50 -7.54
C LEU A 37 -6.75 8.88 -8.32
N ILE A 38 -5.72 9.35 -7.59
CA ILE A 38 -4.43 9.74 -8.18
C ILE A 38 -3.75 8.53 -8.82
N GLY A 39 -3.71 7.40 -8.11
CA GLY A 39 -3.09 6.16 -8.58
C GLY A 39 -3.73 5.63 -9.86
N THR A 40 -5.06 5.70 -9.98
CA THR A 40 -5.77 5.29 -11.20
C THR A 40 -5.41 6.18 -12.38
N ALA A 41 -5.41 7.51 -12.21
CA ALA A 41 -5.05 8.45 -13.26
C ALA A 41 -3.62 8.22 -13.78
N ILE A 42 -2.66 8.04 -12.85
CA ILE A 42 -1.26 7.79 -13.22
C ILE A 42 -1.11 6.41 -13.87
N SER A 43 -1.82 5.38 -13.39
CA SER A 43 -1.82 4.04 -14.00
C SER A 43 -2.29 4.06 -15.45
N GLN A 44 -3.34 4.81 -15.74
CA GLN A 44 -3.83 4.98 -17.12
C GLN A 44 -2.81 5.73 -18.00
N ALA A 45 -2.20 6.79 -17.48
CA ALA A 45 -1.14 7.52 -18.18
C ALA A 45 0.11 6.66 -18.42
N TYR A 46 0.47 5.81 -17.47
CA TYR A 46 1.56 4.84 -17.63
C TYR A 46 1.22 3.81 -18.71
N LEU A 47 0.03 3.22 -18.64
CA LEU A 47 -0.41 2.16 -19.55
C LEU A 47 -0.49 2.65 -21.02
N SER A 48 -0.80 3.94 -21.25
CA SER A 48 -0.86 4.51 -22.61
C SER A 48 0.51 4.57 -23.30
N ARG A 49 1.61 4.65 -22.54
CA ARG A 49 2.99 4.80 -23.08
C ARG A 49 3.85 3.55 -22.93
N ALA A 50 3.57 2.70 -21.93
CA ALA A 50 4.37 1.52 -21.61
C ALA A 50 4.52 0.52 -22.76
N PRO A 51 3.48 0.19 -23.59
CA PRO A 51 3.64 -0.73 -24.71
C PRO A 51 4.61 -0.23 -25.77
N GLU A 52 4.61 1.07 -26.05
CA GLU A 52 5.56 1.67 -27.01
C GLU A 52 6.98 1.65 -26.46
N SER A 53 7.17 2.03 -25.18
CA SER A 53 8.46 1.96 -24.50
C SER A 53 9.01 0.52 -24.47
N LEU A 54 8.13 -0.49 -24.35
CA LEU A 54 8.54 -1.90 -24.41
C LEU A 54 9.05 -2.26 -25.82
N ARG A 55 8.34 -1.86 -26.89
CA ARG A 55 8.76 -2.10 -28.28
C ARG A 55 10.11 -1.46 -28.59
N GLN A 56 10.39 -0.32 -27.99
CA GLN A 56 11.67 0.40 -28.15
C GLN A 56 12.78 -0.12 -27.23
N GLY A 57 12.51 -1.12 -26.37
CA GLY A 57 13.48 -1.64 -25.39
C GLY A 57 13.81 -0.67 -24.26
N GLN A 58 12.98 0.35 -24.03
CA GLN A 58 13.21 1.44 -23.07
C GLN A 58 12.27 1.39 -21.85
N LEU A 59 11.52 0.31 -21.67
CA LEU A 59 10.53 0.20 -20.60
C LEU A 59 11.14 0.39 -19.21
N GLY A 60 12.35 -0.14 -18.96
CA GLY A 60 13.07 0.01 -17.69
C GLY A 60 13.37 1.49 -17.40
N ALA A 61 14.01 2.18 -18.34
CA ALA A 61 14.33 3.61 -18.20
C ALA A 61 13.08 4.47 -18.01
N PHE A 62 12.02 4.21 -18.77
CA PHE A 62 10.73 4.88 -18.64
C PHE A 62 10.10 4.64 -17.27
N SER A 63 10.12 3.40 -16.76
CA SER A 63 9.59 3.06 -15.43
C SER A 63 10.35 3.74 -14.29
N VAL A 64 11.68 3.80 -14.37
CA VAL A 64 12.52 4.51 -13.39
C VAL A 64 12.26 6.01 -13.43
N GLN A 65 12.09 6.59 -14.61
CA GLN A 65 11.74 8.01 -14.75
C GLN A 65 10.38 8.32 -14.10
N VAL A 66 9.36 7.49 -14.36
CA VAL A 66 8.03 7.62 -13.74
C VAL A 66 8.14 7.47 -12.22
N LEU A 67 8.88 6.48 -11.72
CA LEU A 67 9.13 6.29 -10.29
C LEU A 67 9.75 7.55 -9.66
N GLY A 68 10.75 8.14 -10.31
CA GLY A 68 11.39 9.38 -9.85
C GLY A 68 10.41 10.56 -9.75
N HIS A 69 9.50 10.69 -10.71
CA HIS A 69 8.43 11.71 -10.65
C HIS A 69 7.45 11.44 -9.50
N LEU A 70 7.04 10.19 -9.30
CA LEU A 70 6.15 9.80 -8.20
C LEU A 70 6.77 10.07 -6.83
N VAL A 71 8.05 9.75 -6.66
CA VAL A 71 8.78 10.04 -5.40
C VAL A 71 8.80 11.55 -5.14
N ARG A 72 9.19 12.36 -6.14
CA ARG A 72 9.26 13.82 -5.98
C ARG A 72 7.90 14.45 -5.69
N ALA A 73 6.84 13.98 -6.34
CA ALA A 73 5.50 14.53 -6.19
C ALA A 73 4.77 14.02 -4.94
N GLY A 74 4.95 12.75 -4.58
CA GLY A 74 4.13 12.08 -3.58
C GLY A 74 4.80 11.88 -2.22
N ALA A 75 6.13 11.74 -2.15
CA ALA A 75 6.79 11.42 -0.88
C ALA A 75 6.60 12.52 0.17
N GLY A 76 6.80 13.78 -0.18
CA GLY A 76 6.63 14.91 0.73
C GLY A 76 5.22 14.99 1.33
N PRO A 77 4.17 15.11 0.53
CA PRO A 77 2.79 15.16 1.02
C PRO A 77 2.38 13.94 1.85
N LEU A 78 2.74 12.72 1.41
CA LEU A 78 2.38 11.50 2.14
C LEU A 78 3.08 11.39 3.49
N LEU A 79 4.36 11.75 3.55
CA LEU A 79 5.10 11.80 4.82
C LEU A 79 4.53 12.88 5.75
N ALA A 80 4.20 14.05 5.22
CA ALA A 80 3.58 15.11 6.00
C ALA A 80 2.24 14.67 6.59
N VAL A 81 1.37 14.02 5.79
CA VAL A 81 0.10 13.47 6.29
C VAL A 81 0.36 12.44 7.37
N GLY A 82 1.31 11.51 7.20
CA GLY A 82 1.64 10.50 8.18
C GLY A 82 2.15 11.07 9.50
N ILE A 83 3.00 12.09 9.46
CA ILE A 83 3.55 12.76 10.66
C ILE A 83 2.46 13.56 11.38
N LEU A 84 1.60 14.24 10.63
CA LEU A 84 0.57 15.10 11.19
C LEU A 84 -0.72 14.37 11.56
N ALA A 85 -0.93 13.14 11.10
CA ALA A 85 -2.16 12.38 11.32
C ALA A 85 -2.57 12.28 12.80
N PRO A 86 -1.68 11.99 13.77
CA PRO A 86 -2.07 11.91 15.18
C PRO A 86 -2.62 13.23 15.74
N LEU A 87 -2.22 14.35 15.17
CA LEU A 87 -2.71 15.68 15.55
C LEU A 87 -3.99 16.04 14.80
N LEU A 88 -4.05 15.74 13.51
CA LEU A 88 -5.15 16.14 12.62
C LEU A 88 -6.42 15.31 12.85
N PHE A 89 -6.30 14.01 13.13
CA PHE A 89 -7.46 13.13 13.29
C PHE A 89 -8.37 13.56 14.47
N PRO A 90 -7.84 13.82 15.68
CA PRO A 90 -8.69 14.32 16.77
C PRO A 90 -9.31 15.67 16.46
N LEU A 91 -8.59 16.55 15.74
CA LEU A 91 -9.06 17.89 15.41
C LEU A 91 -10.19 17.88 14.37
N VAL A 92 -10.09 17.02 13.35
CA VAL A 92 -11.03 16.98 12.22
C VAL A 92 -12.22 16.06 12.50
N PHE A 93 -11.95 14.88 13.08
CA PHE A 93 -12.96 13.83 13.27
C PHE A 93 -13.43 13.68 14.73
N GLY A 94 -12.77 14.35 15.67
CA GLY A 94 -13.05 14.26 17.10
C GLY A 94 -12.07 13.36 17.86
N ALA A 95 -11.99 13.57 19.18
CA ALA A 95 -11.02 12.90 20.05
C ALA A 95 -11.08 11.37 20.01
N GLN A 96 -12.25 10.80 19.74
CA GLN A 96 -12.43 9.35 19.60
C GLN A 96 -11.62 8.71 18.47
N TRP A 97 -11.15 9.50 17.48
CA TRP A 97 -10.36 9.02 16.33
C TRP A 97 -8.85 9.21 16.48
N GLN A 98 -8.37 9.56 17.67
CA GLN A 98 -6.94 9.73 17.93
C GLN A 98 -6.12 8.47 17.59
N ARG A 99 -6.63 7.29 17.93
CA ARG A 99 -5.99 6.00 17.61
C ARG A 99 -5.85 5.79 16.10
N ALA A 100 -6.87 6.16 15.31
CA ALA A 100 -6.81 6.10 13.85
C ALA A 100 -5.69 6.97 13.27
N GLY A 101 -5.47 8.16 13.84
CA GLY A 101 -4.34 9.01 13.47
C GLY A 101 -2.98 8.35 13.72
N HIS A 102 -2.80 7.70 14.87
CA HIS A 102 -1.57 6.94 15.16
C HIS A 102 -1.40 5.76 14.21
N LEU A 103 -2.46 5.01 13.93
CA LEU A 103 -2.41 3.89 12.97
C LEU A 103 -2.07 4.38 11.56
N LEU A 104 -2.58 5.53 11.13
CA LEU A 104 -2.21 6.11 9.84
C LEU A 104 -0.72 6.45 9.76
N SER A 105 -0.11 6.94 10.85
CA SER A 105 1.34 7.16 10.91
C SER A 105 2.11 5.85 10.70
N TRP A 106 1.71 4.76 11.35
CA TRP A 106 2.29 3.44 11.14
C TRP A 106 2.08 2.88 9.72
N MET A 107 0.97 3.26 9.08
CA MET A 107 0.65 2.84 7.71
C MET A 107 1.31 3.73 6.64
N THR A 108 1.94 4.83 7.00
CA THR A 108 2.55 5.77 6.04
C THR A 108 3.58 5.10 5.12
N PRO A 109 4.51 4.23 5.57
CA PRO A 109 5.41 3.49 4.69
C PRO A 109 4.66 2.59 3.70
N TRP A 110 3.57 1.95 4.14
CA TRP A 110 2.72 1.17 3.25
C TRP A 110 2.11 2.02 2.15
N PHE A 111 1.44 3.13 2.50
CA PHE A 111 0.77 3.99 1.52
C PHE A 111 1.75 4.67 0.57
N LEU A 112 2.94 5.04 1.05
CA LEU A 112 3.99 5.57 0.21
C LEU A 112 4.44 4.54 -0.84
N LEU A 113 4.77 3.33 -0.41
CA LEU A 113 5.19 2.25 -1.31
C LEU A 113 4.06 1.81 -2.25
N GLN A 114 2.82 1.78 -1.77
CA GLN A 114 1.64 1.53 -2.59
C GLN A 114 1.47 2.58 -3.69
N PHE A 115 1.61 3.86 -3.34
CA PHE A 115 1.54 4.96 -4.28
C PHE A 115 2.60 4.85 -5.39
N LEU A 116 3.80 4.37 -5.05
CA LEU A 116 4.87 4.15 -6.01
C LEU A 116 4.65 2.89 -6.87
N ALA A 117 4.20 1.80 -6.24
CA ALA A 117 4.11 0.49 -6.90
C ALA A 117 2.86 0.33 -7.79
N VAL A 118 1.70 0.88 -7.38
CA VAL A 118 0.43 0.64 -8.07
C VAL A 118 0.45 1.11 -9.53
N PRO A 119 0.90 2.33 -9.87
CA PRO A 119 0.97 2.74 -11.27
C PRO A 119 1.92 1.89 -12.12
N LEU A 120 3.09 1.53 -11.55
CA LEU A 120 4.09 0.72 -12.23
C LEU A 120 3.70 -0.75 -12.35
N SER A 121 2.73 -1.23 -11.54
CA SER A 121 2.25 -2.61 -11.61
C SER A 121 1.68 -2.97 -12.98
N MET A 122 1.24 -1.98 -13.75
CA MET A 122 0.80 -2.16 -15.13
C MET A 122 1.91 -2.72 -16.04
N ALA A 123 3.19 -2.52 -15.70
CA ALA A 123 4.32 -3.10 -16.42
C ALA A 123 4.26 -4.63 -16.45
N LEU A 124 3.82 -5.27 -15.35
CA LEU A 124 3.68 -6.73 -15.30
C LEU A 124 2.67 -7.27 -16.30
N HIS A 125 1.62 -6.50 -16.61
CA HIS A 125 0.64 -6.82 -17.62
C HIS A 125 1.23 -6.64 -19.04
N VAL A 126 1.93 -5.54 -19.25
CA VAL A 126 2.59 -5.23 -20.55
C VAL A 126 3.69 -6.26 -20.84
N CYS A 127 4.44 -6.70 -19.83
CA CYS A 127 5.46 -7.75 -19.96
C CYS A 127 4.90 -9.18 -19.96
N SER A 128 3.56 -9.37 -19.94
CA SER A 128 2.90 -10.69 -19.88
C SER A 128 3.32 -11.55 -18.68
N ARG A 129 3.78 -10.92 -17.58
CA ARG A 129 4.23 -11.59 -16.34
C ARG A 129 3.11 -11.71 -15.30
N GLN A 130 1.90 -12.08 -15.74
CA GLN A 130 0.71 -12.16 -14.86
C GLN A 130 0.86 -13.21 -13.75
N ARG A 131 1.62 -14.30 -14.00
CA ARG A 131 1.91 -15.33 -12.98
C ARG A 131 2.71 -14.74 -11.80
N ALA A 132 3.69 -13.87 -12.08
CA ALA A 132 4.46 -13.20 -11.04
C ALA A 132 3.56 -12.28 -10.20
N ALA A 133 2.67 -11.52 -10.85
CA ALA A 133 1.69 -10.70 -10.15
C ALA A 133 0.75 -11.53 -9.25
N LEU A 134 0.28 -12.69 -9.72
CA LEU A 134 -0.56 -13.59 -8.94
C LEU A 134 0.19 -14.17 -7.73
N MET A 135 1.42 -14.67 -7.93
CA MET A 135 2.26 -15.21 -6.85
C MET A 135 2.55 -14.15 -5.79
N LEU A 136 2.82 -12.92 -6.19
CA LEU A 136 2.99 -11.80 -5.26
C LEU A 136 1.72 -11.54 -4.46
N GLN A 137 0.55 -11.55 -5.08
CA GLN A 137 -0.70 -11.32 -4.37
C GLN A 137 -1.03 -12.43 -3.38
N LEU A 138 -0.81 -13.70 -3.76
CA LEU A 138 -0.98 -14.84 -2.85
C LEU A 138 0.04 -14.81 -1.72
N GLY A 139 1.31 -14.50 -2.01
CA GLY A 139 2.35 -14.32 -1.00
C GLY A 139 2.04 -13.16 -0.04
N GLY A 140 1.53 -12.04 -0.57
CA GLY A 140 1.09 -10.91 0.25
C GLY A 140 -0.12 -11.22 1.13
N LEU A 141 -1.06 -12.01 0.65
CA LEU A 141 -2.17 -12.51 1.46
C LEU A 141 -1.65 -13.39 2.60
N ALA A 142 -0.81 -14.38 2.26
CA ALA A 142 -0.24 -15.30 3.24
C ALA A 142 0.61 -14.57 4.30
N LEU A 143 1.43 -13.60 3.88
CA LEU A 143 2.24 -12.77 4.77
C LEU A 143 1.36 -12.00 5.76
N ARG A 144 0.35 -11.27 5.27
CA ARG A 144 -0.51 -10.41 6.10
C ARG A 144 -1.36 -11.22 7.07
N VAL A 145 -2.03 -12.26 6.56
CA VAL A 145 -2.86 -13.14 7.40
C VAL A 145 -1.99 -13.89 8.41
N GLY A 146 -0.86 -14.45 7.96
CA GLY A 146 0.08 -15.17 8.82
C GLY A 146 0.64 -14.29 9.94
N LEU A 147 1.07 -13.06 9.65
CA LEU A 147 1.57 -12.13 10.67
C LEU A 147 0.48 -11.71 11.65
N VAL A 148 -0.75 -11.46 11.17
CA VAL A 148 -1.87 -11.13 12.06
C VAL A 148 -2.20 -12.30 12.98
N LEU A 149 -2.31 -13.52 12.46
CA LEU A 149 -2.56 -14.72 13.27
C LEU A 149 -1.44 -14.97 14.29
N LEU A 150 -0.19 -14.77 13.90
CA LEU A 150 0.95 -14.89 14.82
C LEU A 150 0.87 -13.84 15.93
N CYS A 151 0.57 -12.59 15.59
CA CYS A 151 0.41 -11.52 16.57
C CYS A 151 -0.77 -11.74 17.50
N LEU A 152 -1.88 -12.23 17.02
CA LEU A 152 -3.04 -12.58 17.85
C LEU A 152 -2.69 -13.61 18.92
N HIS A 153 -1.72 -14.47 18.66
CA HIS A 153 -1.28 -15.49 19.61
C HIS A 153 -0.24 -14.98 20.63
N TRP A 154 0.69 -14.09 20.21
CA TRP A 154 1.84 -13.71 21.02
C TRP A 154 1.85 -12.24 21.50
N ALA A 155 1.21 -11.34 20.77
CA ALA A 155 1.34 -9.90 20.99
C ALA A 155 0.08 -9.13 20.53
N GLN A 156 -1.08 -9.47 21.07
CA GLN A 156 -2.39 -8.98 20.66
C GLN A 156 -2.48 -7.44 20.59
N ALA A 157 -1.80 -6.75 21.52
CA ALA A 157 -1.78 -5.29 21.58
C ALA A 157 -1.14 -4.59 20.37
N TRP A 158 -0.27 -5.30 19.63
CA TRP A 158 0.47 -4.75 18.49
C TRP A 158 -0.03 -5.25 17.13
N THR A 159 -1.17 -5.94 17.10
CA THR A 159 -1.68 -6.59 15.87
C THR A 159 -1.96 -5.58 14.76
N ALA A 160 -2.49 -4.42 15.09
CA ALA A 160 -2.81 -3.38 14.11
C ALA A 160 -1.54 -2.73 13.52
N GLU A 161 -0.52 -2.50 14.33
CA GLU A 161 0.77 -1.97 13.90
C GLU A 161 1.54 -2.96 13.03
N VAL A 162 1.57 -4.23 13.42
CA VAL A 162 2.20 -5.29 12.63
C VAL A 162 1.49 -5.46 11.29
N TYR A 163 0.17 -5.39 11.28
CA TYR A 163 -0.59 -5.38 10.03
C TYR A 163 -0.22 -4.16 9.17
N ALA A 164 -0.11 -2.98 9.74
CA ALA A 164 0.31 -1.76 9.05
C ALA A 164 1.69 -1.93 8.39
N LEU A 165 2.67 -2.43 9.14
CA LEU A 165 4.03 -2.67 8.64
C LEU A 165 4.07 -3.77 7.57
N SER A 166 3.26 -4.82 7.70
CA SER A 166 3.18 -5.89 6.70
C SER A 166 2.79 -5.39 5.31
N GLY A 167 1.96 -4.35 5.26
CA GLY A 167 1.61 -3.66 4.02
C GLY A 167 2.82 -3.00 3.36
N GLY A 168 3.68 -2.36 4.16
CA GLY A 168 4.93 -1.77 3.68
C GLY A 168 5.88 -2.82 3.10
N VAL A 169 6.10 -3.92 3.83
CA VAL A 169 6.94 -5.04 3.36
C VAL A 169 6.42 -5.62 2.04
N PHE A 170 5.10 -5.83 1.96
CA PHE A 170 4.48 -6.34 0.74
C PHE A 170 4.69 -5.41 -0.46
N TYR A 171 4.42 -4.11 -0.31
CA TYR A 171 4.57 -3.18 -1.44
C TYR A 171 6.01 -2.89 -1.80
N LEU A 172 6.95 -3.00 -0.85
CA LEU A 172 8.37 -2.98 -1.14
C LEU A 172 8.77 -4.17 -2.02
N ALA A 173 8.40 -5.38 -1.63
CA ALA A 173 8.64 -6.58 -2.43
C ALA A 173 7.98 -6.46 -3.81
N TYR A 174 6.75 -5.93 -3.87
CA TYR A 174 6.03 -5.72 -5.12
C TYR A 174 6.78 -4.75 -6.05
N LEU A 175 7.26 -3.62 -5.52
CA LEU A 175 8.04 -2.64 -6.28
C LEU A 175 9.35 -3.26 -6.81
N LEU A 176 10.07 -4.02 -5.99
CA LEU A 176 11.30 -4.69 -6.40
C LEU A 176 11.06 -5.70 -7.53
N VAL A 177 9.98 -6.48 -7.46
CA VAL A 177 9.61 -7.42 -8.54
C VAL A 177 9.22 -6.69 -9.83
N ILE A 178 8.54 -5.55 -9.73
CA ILE A 178 8.22 -4.73 -10.90
C ILE A 178 9.52 -4.24 -11.56
N LEU A 179 10.45 -3.66 -10.79
CA LEU A 179 11.72 -3.15 -11.31
C LEU A 179 12.55 -4.27 -11.94
N TRP A 180 12.62 -5.44 -11.30
CA TRP A 180 13.25 -6.61 -11.89
C TRP A 180 12.58 -7.05 -13.21
N ALA A 181 11.25 -7.00 -13.26
CA ALA A 181 10.49 -7.42 -14.44
C ALA A 181 10.72 -6.53 -15.67
N VAL A 182 10.97 -5.23 -15.45
CA VAL A 182 11.24 -4.25 -16.52
C VAL A 182 12.72 -4.12 -16.86
N GLY A 183 13.61 -4.84 -16.16
CA GLY A 183 15.06 -4.80 -16.40
C GLY A 183 15.72 -3.52 -15.91
N ALA A 184 15.21 -2.94 -14.85
CA ALA A 184 15.72 -1.72 -14.22
C ALA A 184 16.60 -2.01 -13.01
#